data_46c6f902d01476575ccd5831971b74dc
#
_entry.id   46c6f902d01476575ccd5831971b74dc
#
_cell.length_a   1.000
_cell.length_b   1.000
_cell.length_c   1.000
_cell.angle_alpha   90.00
_cell.angle_beta   90.00
_cell.angle_gamma   90.00
#
_symmetry.space_group_name_H-M   'P 1'
#
loop_
_entity.id
_entity.type
_entity.pdbx_description
1 polymer ?
#
loop_
_entity_poly.entity_id
_entity_poly.type
_entity_poly.pdbx_seq_one_letter_code
_entity_poly.pdbx_strand_id
1 'polypeptide(L)'
;MLDAREEQEFIAILVKTLGLDEEAADELRALAHEKAEESTSLYEFTAQVNTQFSVDAKLSLIKNMWRIAFADGEVDRYEDGVIRRVSELIYVSHSDFIRMKIAARDGV
;
A
#
# COMPACT_ATOMS: atom_id res chain seq x y z
N MET A 1 -13.41 1.24 12.59
CA MET A 1 -13.71 0.95 11.17
C MET A 1 -13.82 2.26 10.39
N LEU A 2 -13.10 2.38 9.27
CA LEU A 2 -13.17 3.58 8.44
C LEU A 2 -14.51 3.66 7.71
N ASP A 3 -15.04 4.87 7.55
CA ASP A 3 -16.17 5.08 6.65
C ASP A 3 -15.67 5.22 5.20
N ALA A 4 -16.59 5.27 4.24
CA ALA A 4 -16.23 5.33 2.82
C ALA A 4 -15.40 6.58 2.48
N ARG A 5 -15.64 7.67 3.16
CA ARG A 5 -14.91 8.93 2.95
C ARG A 5 -13.47 8.81 3.40
N GLU A 6 -13.24 8.23 4.57
CA GLU A 6 -11.89 8.02 5.11
C GLU A 6 -11.10 7.04 4.25
N GLU A 7 -11.76 5.98 3.75
CA GLU A 7 -11.14 5.05 2.81
C GLU A 7 -10.69 5.75 1.54
N GLN A 8 -11.53 6.63 1.00
CA GLN A 8 -11.19 7.41 -0.20
C GLN A 8 -10.03 8.35 0.05
N GLU A 9 -9.97 9.00 1.21
CA GLU A 9 -8.87 9.89 1.57
C GLU A 9 -7.55 9.12 1.68
N PHE A 10 -7.57 7.95 2.30
CA PHE A 10 -6.40 7.09 2.41
C PHE A 10 -5.88 6.69 1.02
N ILE A 11 -6.77 6.20 0.15
CA ILE A 11 -6.39 5.81 -1.20
C ILE A 11 -5.88 7.01 -2.00
N ALA A 12 -6.51 8.18 -1.86
CA ALA A 12 -6.07 9.39 -2.56
C ALA A 12 -4.63 9.76 -2.19
N ILE A 13 -4.27 9.67 -0.92
CA ILE A 13 -2.92 9.93 -0.46
C ILE A 13 -1.93 8.89 -1.02
N LEU A 14 -2.31 7.61 -1.00
CA LEU A 14 -1.48 6.55 -1.57
C LEU A 14 -1.27 6.74 -3.07
N VAL A 15 -2.32 7.05 -3.80
CA VAL A 15 -2.26 7.28 -5.25
C VAL A 15 -1.27 8.39 -5.56
N LYS A 16 -1.34 9.48 -4.81
CA LYS A 16 -0.42 10.62 -4.98
C LYS A 16 1.01 10.23 -4.62
N THR A 17 1.19 9.53 -3.51
CA THR A 17 2.52 9.13 -3.03
C THR A 17 3.19 8.14 -3.97
N LEU A 18 2.42 7.20 -4.52
CA LEU A 18 2.92 6.17 -5.43
C LEU A 18 2.95 6.62 -6.89
N GLY A 19 2.31 7.74 -7.21
CA GLY A 19 2.25 8.24 -8.59
C GLY A 19 1.37 7.40 -9.51
N LEU A 20 0.29 6.84 -8.99
CA LEU A 20 -0.62 5.98 -9.75
C LEU A 20 -1.58 6.78 -10.60
N ASP A 21 -1.96 6.22 -11.77
CA ASP A 21 -3.02 6.77 -12.60
C ASP A 21 -4.41 6.35 -12.07
N GLU A 22 -5.48 6.81 -12.72
CA GLU A 22 -6.86 6.51 -12.29
C GLU A 22 -7.19 5.02 -12.33
N GLU A 23 -6.71 4.32 -13.35
CA GLU A 23 -6.97 2.88 -13.48
C GLU A 23 -6.31 2.11 -12.34
N ALA A 24 -5.05 2.41 -12.06
CA ALA A 24 -4.34 1.78 -10.94
C ALA A 24 -4.95 2.17 -9.60
N ALA A 25 -5.46 3.39 -9.47
CA ALA A 25 -6.16 3.83 -8.26
C ALA A 25 -7.41 3.01 -8.00
N ASP A 26 -8.21 2.77 -9.05
CA ASP A 26 -9.41 1.95 -8.93
C ASP A 26 -9.08 0.51 -8.59
N GLU A 27 -8.03 -0.03 -9.18
CA GLU A 27 -7.55 -1.38 -8.87
C GLU A 27 -7.07 -1.47 -7.41
N LEU A 28 -6.37 -0.45 -6.92
CA LEU A 28 -5.92 -0.41 -5.54
C LEU A 28 -7.10 -0.42 -4.56
N ARG A 29 -8.16 0.35 -4.88
CA ARG A 29 -9.38 0.33 -4.06
C ARG A 29 -10.01 -1.05 -4.04
N ALA A 30 -10.05 -1.73 -5.18
CA ALA A 30 -10.62 -3.06 -5.29
C ALA A 30 -9.85 -4.12 -4.53
N LEU A 31 -8.53 -3.99 -4.41
CA LEU A 31 -7.69 -4.95 -3.69
C LEU A 31 -8.12 -5.13 -2.24
N ALA A 32 -8.49 -4.04 -1.58
CA ALA A 32 -8.85 -4.08 -0.16
C ALA A 32 -10.15 -4.85 0.07
N HIS A 33 -10.99 -4.95 -0.95
CA HIS A 33 -12.25 -5.70 -0.89
C HIS A 33 -12.14 -7.08 -1.54
N GLU A 34 -10.95 -7.48 -1.95
CA GLU A 34 -10.68 -8.76 -2.63
C GLU A 34 -11.53 -8.97 -3.90
N LYS A 35 -11.92 -7.87 -4.54
CA LYS A 35 -12.75 -7.89 -5.74
C LYS A 35 -11.98 -7.67 -7.04
N ALA A 36 -10.66 -7.54 -6.96
CA ALA A 36 -9.84 -7.29 -8.13
C ALA A 36 -9.66 -8.61 -8.90
N GLU A 37 -10.33 -8.73 -10.02
CA GLU A 37 -10.18 -9.89 -10.89
C GLU A 37 -8.93 -9.77 -11.77
N GLU A 38 -8.70 -8.60 -12.35
CA GLU A 38 -7.50 -8.31 -13.12
C GLU A 38 -7.03 -6.90 -12.81
N SER A 39 -5.79 -6.78 -12.35
CA SER A 39 -5.18 -5.53 -11.94
C SER A 39 -4.06 -5.15 -12.90
N THR A 40 -4.39 -4.88 -14.16
CA THR A 40 -3.41 -4.67 -15.23
C THR A 40 -2.51 -3.47 -14.97
N SER A 41 -3.10 -2.31 -14.66
CA SER A 41 -2.30 -1.09 -14.43
C SER A 41 -1.51 -1.16 -13.14
N LEU A 42 -2.08 -1.74 -12.08
CA LEU A 42 -1.37 -1.92 -10.82
C LEU A 42 -0.24 -2.93 -10.98
N TYR A 43 -0.44 -3.99 -11.77
CA TYR A 43 0.62 -4.96 -12.06
C TYR A 43 1.74 -4.32 -12.88
N GLU A 44 1.44 -3.42 -13.81
CA GLU A 44 2.47 -2.68 -14.54
C GLU A 44 3.30 -1.83 -13.58
N PHE A 45 2.65 -1.12 -12.66
CA PHE A 45 3.33 -0.34 -11.65
C PHE A 45 4.22 -1.22 -10.77
N THR A 46 3.68 -2.32 -10.24
CA THR A 46 4.43 -3.22 -9.37
C THR A 46 5.56 -3.93 -10.10
N ALA A 47 5.38 -4.23 -11.39
CA ALA A 47 6.45 -4.80 -12.22
C ALA A 47 7.62 -3.81 -12.34
N GLN A 48 7.33 -2.52 -12.53
CA GLN A 48 8.37 -1.49 -12.55
C GLN A 48 9.09 -1.41 -11.21
N VAL A 49 8.35 -1.44 -10.11
CA VAL A 49 8.95 -1.47 -8.77
C VAL A 49 9.87 -2.68 -8.63
N ASN A 50 9.41 -3.84 -9.06
CA ASN A 50 10.19 -5.08 -8.94
C ASN A 50 11.48 -5.06 -9.77
N THR A 51 11.50 -4.36 -10.91
CA THR A 51 12.68 -4.28 -11.76
C THR A 51 13.61 -3.13 -11.40
N GLN A 52 13.09 -2.02 -10.89
CA GLN A 52 13.85 -0.78 -10.69
C GLN A 52 14.22 -0.49 -9.25
N PHE A 53 13.45 -1.00 -8.30
CA PHE A 53 13.67 -0.71 -6.88
C PHE A 53 14.59 -1.75 -6.26
N SER A 54 15.55 -1.29 -5.46
CA SER A 54 16.33 -2.16 -4.57
C SER A 54 15.42 -2.71 -3.46
N VAL A 55 15.91 -3.71 -2.74
CA VAL A 55 15.20 -4.23 -1.56
C VAL A 55 14.94 -3.11 -0.56
N ASP A 56 15.94 -2.28 -0.29
CA ASP A 56 15.80 -1.15 0.65
C ASP A 56 14.76 -0.15 0.19
N ALA A 57 14.70 0.14 -1.11
CA ALA A 57 13.71 1.05 -1.66
C ALA A 57 12.28 0.48 -1.53
N LYS A 58 12.11 -0.82 -1.74
CA LYS A 58 10.82 -1.49 -1.53
C LYS A 58 10.38 -1.41 -0.08
N LEU A 59 11.30 -1.65 0.85
CA LEU A 59 11.01 -1.57 2.29
C LEU A 59 10.63 -0.14 2.69
N SER A 60 11.31 0.85 2.14
CA SER A 60 10.99 2.26 2.37
C SER A 60 9.59 2.60 1.86
N LEU A 61 9.22 2.05 0.70
CA LEU A 61 7.89 2.24 0.13
C LEU A 61 6.81 1.72 1.08
N ILE A 62 6.97 0.49 1.55
CA ILE A 62 6.01 -0.12 2.49
C ILE A 62 5.96 0.67 3.80
N LYS A 63 7.10 1.08 4.33
CA LYS A 63 7.17 1.90 5.55
C LYS A 63 6.41 3.21 5.38
N ASN A 64 6.55 3.87 4.23
CA ASN A 64 5.84 5.11 3.96
C ASN A 64 4.33 4.89 3.88
N MET A 65 3.88 3.78 3.30
CA MET A 65 2.45 3.44 3.30
C MET A 65 1.91 3.26 4.71
N TRP A 66 2.68 2.60 5.58
CA TRP A 66 2.32 2.45 6.99
C TRP A 66 2.26 3.80 7.71
N ARG A 67 3.20 4.70 7.42
CA ARG A 67 3.20 6.05 8.00
C ARG A 67 1.92 6.81 7.64
N ILE A 68 1.48 6.69 6.40
CA ILE A 68 0.23 7.31 5.95
C ILE A 68 -0.95 6.73 6.73
N ALA A 69 -0.98 5.41 6.89
CA ALA A 69 -2.05 4.74 7.62
C ALA A 69 -2.06 5.13 9.11
N PHE A 70 -0.90 5.30 9.73
CA PHE A 70 -0.80 5.69 11.15
C PHE A 70 -1.04 7.17 11.39
N ALA A 71 -1.10 8.01 10.35
CA ALA A 71 -1.23 9.45 10.51
C ALA A 71 -2.49 9.85 11.29
N ASP A 72 -3.56 9.08 11.17
CA ASP A 72 -4.83 9.33 11.85
C ASP A 72 -5.00 8.51 13.15
N GLY A 73 -3.93 7.85 13.61
CA GLY A 73 -3.98 7.05 14.83
C GLY A 73 -3.80 5.57 14.54
N GLU A 74 -4.83 4.77 14.84
CA GLU A 74 -4.76 3.31 14.64
C GLU A 74 -5.01 2.93 13.18
N VAL A 75 -4.31 1.90 12.71
CA VAL A 75 -4.49 1.37 11.38
C VAL A 75 -5.75 0.51 11.34
N ASP A 76 -6.66 0.84 10.43
CA ASP A 76 -7.88 0.07 10.21
C ASP A 76 -7.57 -1.18 9.35
N ARG A 77 -8.48 -2.15 9.43
CA ARG A 77 -8.37 -3.39 8.65
C ARG A 77 -8.28 -3.13 7.15
N TYR A 78 -9.00 -2.13 6.65
CA TYR A 78 -8.97 -1.74 5.24
C TYR A 78 -7.55 -1.29 4.83
N GLU A 79 -6.97 -0.40 5.63
CA GLU A 79 -5.62 0.12 5.37
C GLU A 79 -4.57 -1.00 5.43
N ASP A 80 -4.67 -1.86 6.44
CA ASP A 80 -3.80 -3.03 6.58
C ASP A 80 -3.90 -3.92 5.34
N GLY A 81 -5.12 -4.19 4.87
CA GLY A 81 -5.36 -5.04 3.70
C GLY A 81 -4.74 -4.49 2.43
N VAL A 82 -4.84 -3.17 2.20
CA VAL A 82 -4.24 -2.51 1.04
C VAL A 82 -2.72 -2.65 1.07
N ILE A 83 -2.11 -2.33 2.21
CA ILE A 83 -0.64 -2.37 2.34
C ILE A 83 -0.13 -3.80 2.21
N ARG A 84 -0.85 -4.75 2.78
CA ARG A 84 -0.51 -6.18 2.68
C ARG A 84 -0.50 -6.65 1.22
N ARG A 85 -1.52 -6.29 0.44
CA ARG A 85 -1.60 -6.71 -0.97
C ARG A 85 -0.48 -6.09 -1.80
N VAL A 86 -0.19 -4.82 -1.59
CA VAL A 86 0.92 -4.17 -2.29
C VAL A 86 2.24 -4.86 -1.95
N SER A 87 2.48 -5.16 -0.67
CA SER A 87 3.72 -5.83 -0.27
C SER A 87 3.87 -7.21 -0.91
N GLU A 88 2.78 -7.96 -1.05
CA GLU A 88 2.79 -9.24 -1.74
C GLU A 88 3.17 -9.08 -3.22
N LEU A 89 2.61 -8.06 -3.88
CA LEU A 89 2.85 -7.82 -5.30
C LEU A 89 4.29 -7.41 -5.59
N ILE A 90 4.97 -6.77 -4.63
CA ILE A 90 6.38 -6.38 -4.79
C ILE A 90 7.33 -7.34 -4.08
N TYR A 91 6.84 -8.51 -3.69
CA TYR A 91 7.64 -9.59 -3.09
C TYR A 91 8.35 -9.22 -1.81
N VAL A 92 7.72 -8.38 -0.99
CA VAL A 92 8.19 -8.11 0.37
C VAL A 92 7.72 -9.23 1.28
N SER A 93 8.62 -9.85 2.03
CA SER A 93 8.28 -10.95 2.92
C SER A 93 7.34 -10.46 4.03
N HIS A 94 6.56 -11.39 4.59
CA HIS A 94 5.67 -11.06 5.71
C HIS A 94 6.46 -10.53 6.91
N SER A 95 7.62 -11.09 7.16
CA SER A 95 8.51 -10.63 8.23
C SER A 95 8.91 -9.16 8.04
N ASP A 96 9.31 -8.79 6.82
CA ASP A 96 9.68 -7.41 6.50
C ASP A 96 8.47 -6.48 6.52
N PHE A 97 7.32 -6.96 6.06
CA PHE A 97 6.05 -6.24 6.12
C PHE A 97 5.72 -5.82 7.56
N ILE A 98 5.82 -6.75 8.51
CA ILE A 98 5.57 -6.48 9.92
C ILE A 98 6.64 -5.56 10.50
N ARG A 99 7.91 -5.78 10.14
CA ARG A 99 9.03 -4.95 10.60
C ARG A 99 8.84 -3.49 10.20
N MET A 100 8.40 -3.25 8.97
CA MET A 100 8.15 -1.90 8.47
C MET A 100 6.95 -1.25 9.18
N LYS A 101 5.93 -2.03 9.52
CA LYS A 101 4.80 -1.56 10.31
C LYS A 101 5.25 -1.05 11.67
N ILE A 102 6.05 -1.85 12.36
CA ILE A 102 6.56 -1.49 13.69
C ILE A 102 7.45 -0.25 13.61
N ALA A 103 8.35 -0.19 12.63
CA ALA A 103 9.23 0.95 12.43
C ALA A 103 8.43 2.24 12.17
N ALA A 104 7.39 2.17 11.35
CA ALA A 104 6.54 3.31 11.06
C ALA A 104 5.77 3.76 12.30
N ARG A 105 5.24 2.81 13.07
CA ARG A 105 4.51 3.10 14.31
C ARG A 105 5.40 3.79 15.35
N ASP A 106 6.62 3.33 15.48
CA ASP A 106 7.57 3.82 16.50
C ASP A 106 8.35 5.06 16.04
N GLY A 107 8.15 5.50 14.81
CA GLY A 107 8.81 6.70 14.29
C GLY A 107 10.28 6.50 13.94
N VAL A 108 10.68 5.27 13.65
CA VAL A 108 12.10 4.94 13.37
C VAL A 108 12.44 5.03 11.91
#